data_fc11625900b2438f9ed954c53b4a9e27
#
_entry.id   fc11625900b2438f9ed954c53b4a9e27
#
_cell.length_a   1.000
_cell.length_b   1.000
_cell.length_c   1.000
_cell.angle_alpha   90.00
_cell.angle_beta   90.00
_cell.angle_gamma   90.00
#
_symmetry.space_group_name_H-M   'P 1'
#
loop_
_entity.id
_entity.type
_entity.pdbx_description
1 polymer ?
#
loop_
_entity_poly.entity_id
_entity_poly.type
_entity_poly.pdbx_seq_one_letter_code
_entity_poly.pdbx_strand_id
1 'polypeptide(L)'
;MFGRKVVNAAKKLELFQLFTFVHLIHDCMKTRSSRKPKLIERIAERHDFDEIIELSKICFPDNDPWSYEMLDSQYRTFREGMQVIEYEGKIVGSATSLIINWDDYDDDHTWKEICDNGYITNHDEDGDTLYGIEVMVHPDYQGLKIGRRLYEMRRNLCVDKNLSRILIGGRLPNYHKYSHKFGIRAYVKRVIEKKIKDPVLTFQLSQGFTIQRIIKDYLPDDHDSEGYATLLEWINLDYVPETSRERSVIMKKVRVCCIQYELRKVRNFEEFAQQCEYFTDVASNYKSDFVLFPELFTTQLLSLHDYKGMSPEDSIRKLDKYTEDYLQLFSRLSLEYNINIIAGTHLQIEDDNLYNISYLFKRDGTFDKQYKIHITSNESKWWGVRPGNEIRVFNTDCGKIAINVCYDIEFPEMARVACQKGAKIIFVPFSTDEKHGYLRVKLCAQASAIENQIYVATAGTIGNIPSVENMDINYAQSGIYTPSDFAFPPDAVAGECSTNIETVVIADLDLADIERARNTGTVLNWKDRRLDMYEVQEK
;
A
#
# COMPACT_ATOMS: atom_id res chain seq x y z
N MET A 1 25.27 55.72 39.93
CA MET A 1 25.08 54.27 40.18
C MET A 1 23.67 53.78 39.84
N PHE A 2 22.72 54.62 39.48
CA PHE A 2 21.31 54.22 39.16
C PHE A 2 21.08 53.78 37.72
N GLY A 3 21.89 54.22 36.75
CA GLY A 3 21.67 53.93 35.32
C GLY A 3 21.98 52.48 34.89
N ARG A 4 22.93 51.78 35.53
CA ARG A 4 23.33 50.41 35.19
C ARG A 4 22.35 49.34 35.70
N LYS A 5 21.59 49.59 36.77
CA LYS A 5 20.58 48.65 37.30
C LYS A 5 19.30 48.60 36.45
N VAL A 6 18.91 49.73 35.84
CA VAL A 6 17.70 49.82 35.01
C VAL A 6 17.92 49.14 33.66
N VAL A 7 19.11 49.29 33.06
CA VAL A 7 19.43 48.62 31.76
C VAL A 7 19.54 47.10 31.91
N ASN A 8 20.04 46.60 33.05
CA ASN A 8 20.07 45.15 33.30
C ASN A 8 18.68 44.54 33.63
N ALA A 9 17.77 45.30 34.21
CA ALA A 9 16.40 44.88 34.46
C ALA A 9 15.60 44.82 33.15
N ALA A 10 15.78 45.80 32.25
CA ALA A 10 15.13 45.79 30.93
C ALA A 10 15.63 44.62 30.05
N LYS A 11 16.92 44.35 29.99
CA LYS A 11 17.47 43.20 29.29
C LYS A 11 17.02 41.84 29.87
N LYS A 12 16.81 41.74 31.18
CA LYS A 12 16.26 40.54 31.81
C LYS A 12 14.77 40.35 31.47
N LEU A 13 14.00 41.43 31.33
CA LEU A 13 12.60 41.38 30.94
C LEU A 13 12.44 40.97 29.46
N GLU A 14 13.27 41.53 28.56
CA GLU A 14 13.31 41.13 27.15
C GLU A 14 13.71 39.65 26.96
N LEU A 15 14.74 39.19 27.68
CA LEU A 15 15.14 37.79 27.68
C LEU A 15 14.04 36.86 28.24
N PHE A 16 13.34 37.30 29.29
CA PHE A 16 12.21 36.50 29.83
C PHE A 16 11.01 36.47 28.89
N GLN A 17 10.70 37.56 28.18
CA GLN A 17 9.68 37.60 27.17
C GLN A 17 10.06 36.77 25.91
N LEU A 18 11.33 36.81 25.48
CA LEU A 18 11.83 35.93 24.42
C LEU A 18 11.76 34.42 24.83
N PHE A 19 12.15 34.10 26.07
CA PHE A 19 12.08 32.73 26.58
C PHE A 19 10.62 32.21 26.69
N THR A 20 9.70 33.08 27.13
CA THR A 20 8.27 32.75 27.19
C THR A 20 7.66 32.63 25.78
N PHE A 21 8.08 33.46 24.83
CA PHE A 21 7.62 33.40 23.44
C PHE A 21 8.18 32.17 22.70
N VAL A 22 9.44 31.80 22.93
CA VAL A 22 10.07 30.58 22.43
C VAL A 22 9.42 29.32 23.04
N HIS A 23 9.09 29.36 24.36
CA HIS A 23 8.35 28.25 24.99
C HIS A 23 6.91 28.14 24.47
N LEU A 24 6.21 29.25 24.24
CA LEU A 24 4.88 29.26 23.64
C LEU A 24 4.90 28.78 22.17
N ILE A 25 5.95 29.14 21.41
CA ILE A 25 6.14 28.62 20.05
C ILE A 25 6.52 27.14 20.10
N HIS A 26 7.35 26.71 21.05
CA HIS A 26 7.73 25.31 21.23
C HIS A 26 6.55 24.45 21.71
N ASP A 27 5.71 24.95 22.61
CA ASP A 27 4.46 24.27 23.01
C ASP A 27 3.38 24.33 21.92
N CYS A 28 3.32 25.43 21.14
CA CYS A 28 2.44 25.50 19.96
C CYS A 28 2.91 24.58 18.83
N MET A 29 4.22 24.33 18.70
CA MET A 29 4.78 23.33 17.79
C MET A 29 4.62 21.90 18.30
N LYS A 30 4.65 21.68 19.62
CA LYS A 30 4.36 20.36 20.23
C LYS A 30 2.86 20.01 20.21
N THR A 31 1.97 20.99 20.18
CA THR A 31 0.50 20.76 20.09
C THR A 31 -0.03 20.70 18.65
N ARG A 32 0.79 20.99 17.64
CA ARG A 32 0.58 20.48 16.30
C ARG A 32 1.08 19.03 16.24
N SER A 33 0.38 18.13 16.93
CA SER A 33 0.21 16.79 16.42
C SER A 33 -0.25 16.96 14.95
N SER A 34 0.65 16.80 14.01
CA SER A 34 0.30 16.69 12.60
C SER A 34 -0.59 15.44 12.53
N ARG A 35 -1.91 15.63 12.57
CA ARG A 35 -2.84 14.58 12.19
C ARG A 35 -2.44 14.24 10.77
N LYS A 36 -1.76 13.10 10.61
CA LYS A 36 -1.39 12.57 9.30
C LYS A 36 -2.66 12.42 8.50
N PRO A 37 -2.66 12.80 7.23
CA PRO A 37 -3.83 12.65 6.39
C PRO A 37 -4.27 11.18 6.43
N LYS A 38 -5.49 10.94 6.88
CA LYS A 38 -6.08 9.61 6.94
C LYS A 38 -7.06 9.47 5.79
N LEU A 39 -6.71 8.63 4.81
CA LEU A 39 -7.61 8.23 3.74
C LEU A 39 -8.30 6.93 4.16
N ILE A 40 -9.63 6.92 4.12
CA ILE A 40 -10.47 5.80 4.55
C ILE A 40 -11.32 5.34 3.36
N GLU A 41 -11.23 4.07 3.04
CA GLU A 41 -12.10 3.35 2.10
C GLU A 41 -13.23 2.70 2.89
N ARG A 42 -14.46 3.01 2.56
CA ARG A 42 -15.62 2.43 3.25
C ARG A 42 -16.90 2.44 2.41
N ILE A 43 -17.89 1.73 2.86
CA ILE A 43 -19.26 1.82 2.34
C ILE A 43 -19.86 3.13 2.81
N ALA A 44 -20.68 3.77 1.95
CA ALA A 44 -21.38 5.00 2.28
C ALA A 44 -22.42 4.77 3.39
N GLU A 45 -22.58 5.80 4.22
CA GLU A 45 -23.61 5.88 5.24
C GLU A 45 -24.59 7.02 4.91
N ARG A 46 -25.79 7.02 5.49
CA ARG A 46 -26.79 8.06 5.21
C ARG A 46 -26.33 9.48 5.52
N HIS A 47 -25.41 9.64 6.45
CA HIS A 47 -24.86 10.96 6.79
C HIS A 47 -23.89 11.51 5.73
N ASP A 48 -23.44 10.68 4.79
CA ASP A 48 -22.57 11.09 3.67
C ASP A 48 -23.37 11.67 2.48
N PHE A 49 -24.68 11.50 2.45
CA PHE A 49 -25.48 11.81 1.27
C PHE A 49 -25.34 13.28 0.83
N ASP A 50 -25.33 14.22 1.77
CA ASP A 50 -25.15 15.64 1.45
C ASP A 50 -23.79 15.90 0.79
N GLU A 51 -22.73 15.25 1.27
CA GLU A 51 -21.39 15.38 0.67
C GLU A 51 -21.29 14.68 -0.69
N ILE A 52 -21.95 13.55 -0.88
CA ILE A 52 -22.03 12.85 -2.18
C ILE A 52 -22.78 13.70 -3.20
N ILE A 53 -23.88 14.35 -2.80
CA ILE A 53 -24.63 15.29 -3.65
C ILE A 53 -23.75 16.48 -4.05
N GLU A 54 -23.03 17.09 -3.11
CA GLU A 54 -22.11 18.19 -3.42
C GLU A 54 -20.97 17.73 -4.34
N LEU A 55 -20.42 16.53 -4.10
CA LEU A 55 -19.39 15.95 -4.96
C LEU A 55 -19.91 15.75 -6.39
N SER A 56 -21.18 15.31 -6.56
CA SER A 56 -21.79 15.15 -7.89
C SER A 56 -21.90 16.47 -8.66
N LYS A 57 -22.29 17.56 -8.00
CA LYS A 57 -22.32 18.90 -8.59
C LYS A 57 -20.95 19.38 -9.06
N ILE A 58 -19.91 19.07 -8.29
CA ILE A 58 -18.53 19.44 -8.63
C ILE A 58 -18.00 18.61 -9.80
N CYS A 59 -18.28 17.31 -9.81
CA CYS A 59 -17.75 16.39 -10.83
C CYS A 59 -18.52 16.44 -12.16
N PHE A 60 -19.83 16.76 -12.11
CA PHE A 60 -20.74 16.77 -13.26
C PHE A 60 -21.60 18.04 -13.28
N PRO A 61 -21.00 19.22 -13.50
CA PRO A 61 -21.70 20.51 -13.37
C PRO A 61 -22.84 20.71 -14.37
N ASP A 62 -22.80 19.99 -15.50
CA ASP A 62 -23.80 20.09 -16.58
C ASP A 62 -24.93 19.04 -16.45
N ASN A 63 -24.86 18.15 -15.45
CA ASN A 63 -25.85 17.11 -15.22
C ASN A 63 -26.66 17.41 -13.95
N ASP A 64 -27.87 16.87 -13.87
CA ASP A 64 -28.63 16.87 -12.62
C ASP A 64 -27.83 16.11 -11.53
N PRO A 65 -27.64 16.72 -10.35
CA PRO A 65 -26.92 16.07 -9.27
C PRO A 65 -27.74 14.90 -8.70
N TRP A 66 -27.06 13.99 -8.01
CA TRP A 66 -27.75 12.98 -7.22
C TRP A 66 -28.79 13.62 -6.30
N SER A 67 -29.98 13.03 -6.24
CA SER A 67 -31.00 13.43 -5.25
C SER A 67 -30.90 12.56 -4.00
N TYR A 68 -31.41 13.07 -2.88
CA TYR A 68 -31.49 12.32 -1.64
C TYR A 68 -32.30 11.03 -1.81
N GLU A 69 -33.39 11.08 -2.57
CA GLU A 69 -34.27 9.95 -2.85
C GLU A 69 -33.56 8.84 -3.65
N MET A 70 -32.72 9.21 -4.63
CA MET A 70 -31.91 8.26 -5.39
C MET A 70 -30.90 7.57 -4.46
N LEU A 71 -30.15 8.33 -3.66
CA LEU A 71 -29.17 7.78 -2.74
C LEU A 71 -29.82 6.91 -1.65
N ASP A 72 -31.01 7.28 -1.14
CA ASP A 72 -31.74 6.45 -0.18
C ASP A 72 -32.26 5.15 -0.80
N SER A 73 -32.68 5.18 -2.09
CA SER A 73 -33.02 3.99 -2.86
C SER A 73 -31.82 3.06 -3.01
N GLN A 74 -30.68 3.57 -3.47
CA GLN A 74 -29.43 2.82 -3.60
C GLN A 74 -29.01 2.20 -2.27
N TYR A 75 -29.06 2.97 -1.19
CA TYR A 75 -28.68 2.52 0.17
C TYR A 75 -29.56 1.37 0.68
N ARG A 76 -30.85 1.41 0.39
CA ARG A 76 -31.79 0.34 0.79
C ARG A 76 -31.67 -0.88 -0.10
N THR A 77 -31.39 -0.69 -1.39
CA THR A 77 -31.39 -1.75 -2.39
C THR A 77 -30.07 -2.51 -2.39
N PHE A 78 -28.93 -1.80 -2.47
CA PHE A 78 -27.60 -2.41 -2.50
C PHE A 78 -26.54 -1.52 -1.85
N ARG A 79 -26.51 -1.53 -0.54
CA ARG A 79 -25.63 -0.68 0.27
C ARG A 79 -24.14 -0.91 -0.03
N GLU A 80 -23.73 -2.16 -0.20
CA GLU A 80 -22.33 -2.52 -0.48
C GLU A 80 -21.85 -1.99 -1.84
N GLY A 81 -22.76 -1.71 -2.75
CA GLY A 81 -22.47 -1.07 -4.03
C GLY A 81 -22.15 0.42 -3.92
N MET A 82 -22.46 1.07 -2.79
CA MET A 82 -22.19 2.48 -2.54
C MET A 82 -20.87 2.64 -1.78
N GLN A 83 -19.81 2.94 -2.48
CA GLN A 83 -18.45 3.01 -1.94
C GLN A 83 -17.94 4.45 -1.92
N VAL A 84 -17.31 4.86 -0.83
CA VAL A 84 -16.76 6.21 -0.67
C VAL A 84 -15.32 6.17 -0.19
N ILE A 85 -14.61 7.23 -0.54
CA ILE A 85 -13.29 7.53 -0.01
C ILE A 85 -13.35 8.83 0.76
N GLU A 86 -13.04 8.74 2.05
CA GLU A 86 -12.95 9.85 2.96
C GLU A 86 -11.49 10.25 3.17
N TYR A 87 -11.23 11.55 3.11
CA TYR A 87 -9.92 12.12 3.38
C TYR A 87 -10.05 13.27 4.39
N GLU A 88 -9.42 13.13 5.54
CA GLU A 88 -9.50 14.10 6.66
C GLU A 88 -10.94 14.45 7.08
N GLY A 89 -11.84 13.46 7.06
CA GLY A 89 -13.25 13.65 7.44
C GLY A 89 -14.13 14.25 6.35
N LYS A 90 -13.67 14.32 5.09
CA LYS A 90 -14.42 14.80 3.93
C LYS A 90 -14.52 13.71 2.87
N ILE A 91 -15.69 13.53 2.26
CA ILE A 91 -15.85 12.63 1.10
C ILE A 91 -15.21 13.27 -0.13
N VAL A 92 -14.16 12.61 -0.64
CA VAL A 92 -13.39 13.08 -1.80
C VAL A 92 -13.51 12.16 -3.01
N GLY A 93 -14.16 11.02 -2.85
CA GLY A 93 -14.49 10.10 -3.94
C GLY A 93 -15.70 9.25 -3.62
N SER A 94 -16.48 8.90 -4.65
CA SER A 94 -17.64 8.03 -4.57
C SER A 94 -17.71 7.12 -5.80
N ALA A 95 -18.23 5.92 -5.62
CA ALA A 95 -18.55 4.99 -6.71
C ALA A 95 -19.80 4.19 -6.36
N THR A 96 -20.69 4.05 -7.34
CA THR A 96 -21.91 3.26 -7.18
C THR A 96 -21.96 2.14 -8.21
N SER A 97 -22.47 1.00 -7.78
CA SER A 97 -22.65 -0.20 -8.61
C SER A 97 -23.95 -0.91 -8.23
N LEU A 98 -24.47 -1.74 -9.15
CA LEU A 98 -25.55 -2.70 -8.89
C LEU A 98 -25.18 -4.07 -9.47
N ILE A 99 -25.84 -5.12 -9.02
CA ILE A 99 -25.74 -6.46 -9.62
C ILE A 99 -26.90 -6.60 -10.60
N ILE A 100 -26.64 -7.18 -11.77
CA ILE A 100 -27.63 -7.44 -12.81
C ILE A 100 -27.40 -8.81 -13.43
N ASN A 101 -28.45 -9.37 -14.00
CA ASN A 101 -28.32 -10.43 -15.00
C ASN A 101 -28.11 -9.78 -16.37
N TRP A 102 -26.91 -9.92 -16.96
CA TRP A 102 -26.58 -9.23 -18.22
C TRP A 102 -27.46 -9.65 -19.39
N ASP A 103 -27.99 -10.86 -19.38
CA ASP A 103 -28.84 -11.37 -20.46
C ASP A 103 -30.21 -10.67 -20.54
N ASP A 104 -30.60 -9.91 -19.53
CA ASP A 104 -31.83 -9.14 -19.48
C ASP A 104 -31.73 -7.77 -20.18
N TYR A 105 -30.54 -7.38 -20.68
CA TYR A 105 -30.31 -6.08 -21.29
C TYR A 105 -29.86 -6.17 -22.74
N ASP A 106 -30.37 -5.22 -23.54
CA ASP A 106 -29.96 -5.09 -24.94
C ASP A 106 -28.54 -4.51 -25.04
N ASP A 107 -27.89 -4.83 -26.15
CA ASP A 107 -26.56 -4.37 -26.49
C ASP A 107 -26.39 -2.83 -26.51
N ASP A 108 -27.43 -2.07 -26.82
CA ASP A 108 -27.48 -0.62 -26.96
C ASP A 108 -28.34 0.04 -25.85
N HIS A 109 -28.25 -0.46 -24.61
CA HIS A 109 -28.94 0.12 -23.44
C HIS A 109 -28.44 1.55 -23.11
N THR A 110 -29.32 2.35 -22.53
CA THR A 110 -28.97 3.67 -21.98
C THR A 110 -28.55 3.59 -20.51
N TRP A 111 -27.85 4.63 -20.01
CA TRP A 111 -27.55 4.72 -18.57
C TRP A 111 -28.81 4.73 -17.71
N LYS A 112 -29.89 5.39 -18.19
CA LYS A 112 -31.16 5.45 -17.46
C LYS A 112 -31.83 4.08 -17.33
N GLU A 113 -31.77 3.27 -18.36
CA GLU A 113 -32.33 1.91 -18.36
C GLU A 113 -31.55 0.96 -17.45
N ILE A 114 -30.21 0.98 -17.53
CA ILE A 114 -29.37 0.03 -16.79
C ILE A 114 -29.38 0.25 -15.28
N CYS A 115 -29.72 1.47 -14.81
CA CYS A 115 -29.73 1.78 -13.37
C CYS A 115 -31.09 2.36 -12.89
N ASP A 116 -32.15 2.17 -13.66
CA ASP A 116 -33.48 2.72 -13.36
C ASP A 116 -33.42 4.20 -12.95
N ASN A 117 -32.93 5.03 -13.86
CA ASN A 117 -32.76 6.49 -13.63
C ASN A 117 -31.93 6.82 -12.37
N GLY A 118 -31.04 5.95 -11.94
CA GLY A 118 -30.22 6.12 -10.75
C GLY A 118 -30.82 5.58 -9.44
N TYR A 119 -32.04 5.04 -9.46
CA TYR A 119 -32.69 4.45 -8.29
C TYR A 119 -32.23 3.01 -8.02
N ILE A 120 -31.66 2.32 -9.02
CA ILE A 120 -31.21 0.91 -9.00
C ILE A 120 -32.26 -0.09 -8.49
N THR A 121 -33.55 0.18 -8.69
CA THR A 121 -34.63 -0.73 -8.26
C THR A 121 -34.62 -2.04 -9.05
N ASN A 122 -33.92 -2.07 -10.16
CA ASN A 122 -33.65 -3.23 -11.01
C ASN A 122 -32.41 -4.04 -10.58
N HIS A 123 -31.88 -3.79 -9.37
CA HIS A 123 -30.82 -4.61 -8.79
C HIS A 123 -31.30 -6.05 -8.60
N ASP A 124 -30.52 -7.02 -9.04
CA ASP A 124 -30.80 -8.45 -8.97
C ASP A 124 -29.69 -9.15 -8.16
N GLU A 125 -29.99 -9.58 -6.93
CA GLU A 125 -29.04 -10.27 -6.06
C GLU A 125 -28.54 -11.60 -6.64
N ASP A 126 -29.31 -12.23 -7.53
CA ASP A 126 -28.99 -13.49 -8.20
C ASP A 126 -28.27 -13.28 -9.55
N GLY A 127 -28.05 -12.04 -9.96
CA GLY A 127 -27.32 -11.69 -11.17
C GLY A 127 -25.85 -12.11 -11.16
N ASP A 128 -25.25 -12.19 -12.33
CA ASP A 128 -23.87 -12.65 -12.52
C ASP A 128 -22.85 -11.52 -12.75
N THR A 129 -23.33 -10.30 -12.94
CA THR A 129 -22.53 -9.16 -13.41
C THR A 129 -22.66 -7.96 -12.47
N LEU A 130 -21.53 -7.40 -12.05
CA LEU A 130 -21.50 -6.12 -11.34
C LEU A 130 -21.45 -4.97 -12.36
N TYR A 131 -22.47 -4.12 -12.39
CA TYR A 131 -22.48 -2.95 -13.26
C TYR A 131 -22.14 -1.69 -12.50
N GLY A 132 -21.09 -0.99 -12.93
CA GLY A 132 -20.68 0.28 -12.33
C GLY A 132 -21.35 1.46 -13.01
N ILE A 133 -22.21 2.18 -12.29
CA ILE A 133 -23.01 3.27 -12.85
C ILE A 133 -22.35 4.64 -12.74
N GLU A 134 -21.41 4.81 -11.78
CA GLU A 134 -20.76 6.09 -11.55
C GLU A 134 -19.40 5.90 -10.86
N VAL A 135 -18.49 6.84 -11.09
CA VAL A 135 -17.27 7.08 -10.27
C VAL A 135 -17.00 8.59 -10.25
N MET A 136 -16.95 9.17 -9.07
CA MET A 136 -16.63 10.58 -8.84
C MET A 136 -15.33 10.74 -8.06
N VAL A 137 -14.49 11.67 -8.46
CA VAL A 137 -13.28 12.07 -7.73
C VAL A 137 -13.20 13.59 -7.72
N HIS A 138 -13.14 14.15 -6.53
CA HIS A 138 -13.04 15.59 -6.34
C HIS A 138 -11.78 16.13 -7.06
N PRO A 139 -11.87 17.18 -7.91
CA PRO A 139 -10.76 17.67 -8.73
C PRO A 139 -9.49 18.00 -7.94
N ASP A 140 -9.63 18.60 -6.76
CA ASP A 140 -8.50 19.01 -5.92
C ASP A 140 -7.71 17.84 -5.29
N TYR A 141 -8.25 16.62 -5.35
CA TYR A 141 -7.66 15.41 -4.76
C TYR A 141 -7.24 14.37 -5.79
N GLN A 142 -7.16 14.73 -7.08
CA GLN A 142 -6.82 13.79 -8.16
C GLN A 142 -5.42 13.16 -8.01
N GLY A 143 -4.48 13.83 -7.34
CA GLY A 143 -3.13 13.32 -7.10
C GLY A 143 -3.04 12.09 -6.18
N LEU A 144 -4.09 11.83 -5.36
CA LEU A 144 -4.12 10.75 -4.37
C LEU A 144 -4.58 9.39 -4.92
N LYS A 145 -4.63 9.22 -6.24
CA LYS A 145 -5.07 7.99 -6.94
C LYS A 145 -6.44 7.45 -6.48
N ILE A 146 -7.34 8.34 -6.02
CA ILE A 146 -8.67 7.99 -5.49
C ILE A 146 -9.47 7.15 -6.48
N GLY A 147 -9.48 7.52 -7.78
CA GLY A 147 -10.15 6.73 -8.80
C GLY A 147 -9.66 5.28 -8.88
N ARG A 148 -8.36 5.04 -8.73
CA ARG A 148 -7.79 3.68 -8.70
C ARG A 148 -8.33 2.89 -7.50
N ARG A 149 -8.40 3.51 -6.31
CA ARG A 149 -8.93 2.88 -5.10
C ARG A 149 -10.39 2.49 -5.24
N LEU A 150 -11.23 3.39 -5.80
CA LEU A 150 -12.63 3.09 -6.07
C LEU A 150 -12.81 1.91 -7.04
N TYR A 151 -11.96 1.81 -8.08
CA TYR A 151 -11.97 0.67 -8.98
C TYR A 151 -11.49 -0.62 -8.30
N GLU A 152 -10.59 -0.52 -7.34
CA GLU A 152 -10.13 -1.65 -6.53
C GLU A 152 -11.23 -2.13 -5.57
N MET A 153 -11.90 -1.22 -4.87
CA MET A 153 -13.06 -1.55 -4.03
C MET A 153 -14.17 -2.23 -4.84
N ARG A 154 -14.44 -1.75 -6.06
CA ARG A 154 -15.41 -2.37 -6.98
C ARG A 154 -14.99 -3.78 -7.40
N ARG A 155 -13.70 -4.01 -7.70
CA ARG A 155 -13.19 -5.36 -8.00
C ARG A 155 -13.31 -6.30 -6.80
N ASN A 156 -12.95 -5.83 -5.61
CA ASN A 156 -13.10 -6.61 -4.39
C ASN A 156 -14.56 -7.01 -4.18
N LEU A 157 -15.51 -6.07 -4.34
CA LEU A 157 -16.93 -6.36 -4.24
C LEU A 157 -17.38 -7.43 -5.26
N CYS A 158 -16.91 -7.36 -6.51
CA CYS A 158 -17.19 -8.36 -7.55
C CYS A 158 -16.67 -9.75 -7.16
N VAL A 159 -15.46 -9.83 -6.61
CA VAL A 159 -14.86 -11.08 -6.13
C VAL A 159 -15.61 -11.59 -4.89
N ASP A 160 -15.86 -10.74 -3.91
CA ASP A 160 -16.54 -11.10 -2.65
C ASP A 160 -17.96 -11.61 -2.87
N LYS A 161 -18.67 -11.08 -3.86
CA LYS A 161 -20.00 -11.54 -4.28
C LYS A 161 -19.97 -12.70 -5.29
N ASN A 162 -18.78 -13.19 -5.66
CA ASN A 162 -18.56 -14.23 -6.66
C ASN A 162 -19.27 -13.95 -7.99
N LEU A 163 -19.14 -12.72 -8.51
CA LEU A 163 -19.71 -12.32 -9.80
C LEU A 163 -18.69 -12.59 -10.92
N SER A 164 -19.18 -12.92 -12.11
CA SER A 164 -18.34 -13.33 -13.25
C SER A 164 -17.50 -12.19 -13.81
N ARG A 165 -17.99 -10.95 -13.71
CA ARG A 165 -17.36 -9.77 -14.35
C ARG A 165 -17.86 -8.44 -13.78
N ILE A 166 -17.16 -7.38 -14.16
CA ILE A 166 -17.62 -5.99 -14.00
C ILE A 166 -17.83 -5.40 -15.39
N LEU A 167 -19.00 -4.80 -15.62
CA LEU A 167 -19.28 -3.97 -16.78
C LEU A 167 -19.40 -2.50 -16.39
N ILE A 168 -18.95 -1.60 -17.26
CA ILE A 168 -19.07 -0.15 -17.10
C ILE A 168 -19.31 0.54 -18.43
N GLY A 169 -20.17 1.56 -18.45
CA GLY A 169 -20.32 2.49 -19.56
C GLY A 169 -19.38 3.68 -19.40
N GLY A 170 -18.26 3.68 -20.11
CA GLY A 170 -17.26 4.75 -20.05
C GLY A 170 -17.56 5.92 -20.98
N ARG A 171 -17.79 7.13 -20.44
CA ARG A 171 -17.90 8.38 -21.21
C ARG A 171 -16.63 8.64 -22.03
N LEU A 172 -16.75 9.47 -23.06
CA LEU A 172 -15.66 9.89 -23.94
C LEU A 172 -15.52 11.42 -23.98
N PRO A 173 -15.23 12.08 -22.85
CA PRO A 173 -15.40 13.53 -22.66
C PRO A 173 -14.53 14.40 -23.59
N ASN A 174 -13.52 13.85 -24.23
CA ASN A 174 -12.74 14.58 -25.23
C ASN A 174 -13.21 14.33 -26.67
N TYR A 175 -14.24 13.51 -26.93
CA TYR A 175 -14.65 13.15 -28.28
C TYR A 175 -15.13 14.38 -29.09
N HIS A 176 -15.90 15.30 -28.50
CA HIS A 176 -16.36 16.52 -29.15
C HIS A 176 -15.21 17.33 -29.79
N LYS A 177 -14.00 17.30 -29.21
CA LYS A 177 -12.82 18.00 -29.76
C LYS A 177 -12.29 17.40 -31.06
N TYR A 178 -12.68 16.16 -31.35
CA TYR A 178 -12.16 15.38 -32.47
C TYR A 178 -13.23 14.86 -33.43
N SER A 179 -14.53 14.97 -33.10
CA SER A 179 -15.63 14.42 -33.89
C SER A 179 -15.66 14.99 -35.33
N HIS A 180 -15.27 16.27 -35.48
CA HIS A 180 -15.11 16.89 -36.79
C HIS A 180 -13.96 16.30 -37.65
N LYS A 181 -13.04 15.55 -37.07
CA LYS A 181 -11.89 14.92 -37.76
C LYS A 181 -12.00 13.42 -37.89
N PHE A 182 -12.60 12.76 -36.90
CA PHE A 182 -12.63 11.31 -36.79
C PHE A 182 -14.02 10.85 -36.36
N GLY A 183 -14.54 9.81 -37.01
CA GLY A 183 -15.68 9.10 -36.46
C GLY A 183 -15.30 8.37 -35.16
N ILE A 184 -16.29 8.07 -34.32
CA ILE A 184 -16.11 7.51 -32.96
C ILE A 184 -15.18 6.29 -32.91
N ARG A 185 -15.32 5.33 -33.85
CA ARG A 185 -14.44 4.13 -33.91
C ARG A 185 -12.96 4.49 -34.12
N ALA A 186 -12.69 5.50 -34.97
CA ALA A 186 -11.33 5.95 -35.22
C ALA A 186 -10.76 6.73 -34.03
N TYR A 187 -11.60 7.45 -33.30
CA TYR A 187 -11.23 8.12 -32.04
C TYR A 187 -10.81 7.10 -30.99
N VAL A 188 -11.69 6.14 -30.67
CA VAL A 188 -11.43 5.08 -29.69
C VAL A 188 -10.14 4.30 -30.02
N LYS A 189 -9.95 3.91 -31.30
CA LYS A 189 -8.73 3.26 -31.76
C LYS A 189 -7.48 4.10 -31.47
N ARG A 190 -7.53 5.42 -31.67
CA ARG A 190 -6.39 6.32 -31.41
C ARG A 190 -6.09 6.47 -29.91
N VAL A 191 -7.11 6.39 -29.05
CA VAL A 191 -6.92 6.35 -27.59
C VAL A 191 -6.23 5.05 -27.18
N ILE A 192 -6.66 3.90 -27.69
CA ILE A 192 -6.01 2.59 -27.44
C ILE A 192 -4.53 2.63 -27.90
N GLU A 193 -4.28 3.19 -29.09
CA GLU A 193 -2.91 3.35 -29.64
C GLU A 193 -2.08 4.45 -28.92
N LYS A 194 -2.62 5.06 -27.86
CA LYS A 194 -1.99 6.17 -27.10
C LYS A 194 -1.63 7.40 -27.93
N LYS A 195 -2.28 7.58 -29.10
CA LYS A 195 -2.14 8.76 -29.98
C LYS A 195 -2.99 9.95 -29.54
N ILE A 196 -4.07 9.68 -28.80
CA ILE A 196 -4.94 10.66 -28.17
C ILE A 196 -5.12 10.24 -26.72
N LYS A 197 -5.11 11.17 -25.78
CA LYS A 197 -5.43 10.95 -24.37
C LYS A 197 -6.89 11.36 -24.13
N ASP A 198 -7.74 10.40 -23.83
CA ASP A 198 -9.06 10.62 -23.26
C ASP A 198 -8.98 10.37 -21.75
N PRO A 199 -9.43 11.28 -20.88
CA PRO A 199 -9.22 11.18 -19.45
C PRO A 199 -9.92 9.96 -18.84
N VAL A 200 -11.12 9.61 -19.33
CA VAL A 200 -11.91 8.50 -18.80
C VAL A 200 -11.46 7.18 -19.41
N LEU A 201 -11.51 7.04 -20.74
CA LEU A 201 -11.15 5.81 -21.42
C LEU A 201 -9.70 5.40 -21.16
N THR A 202 -8.74 6.35 -21.20
CA THR A 202 -7.34 6.04 -20.91
C THR A 202 -7.16 5.52 -19.50
N PHE A 203 -7.86 6.11 -18.53
CA PHE A 203 -7.83 5.66 -17.14
C PHE A 203 -8.43 4.25 -16.98
N GLN A 204 -9.62 4.00 -17.55
CA GLN A 204 -10.30 2.70 -17.46
C GLN A 204 -9.47 1.56 -18.07
N LEU A 205 -8.84 1.79 -19.22
CA LEU A 205 -7.90 0.84 -19.82
C LEU A 205 -6.69 0.58 -18.90
N SER A 206 -6.18 1.60 -18.22
CA SER A 206 -5.08 1.45 -17.25
C SER A 206 -5.47 0.64 -16.01
N GLN A 207 -6.79 0.55 -15.70
CA GLN A 207 -7.32 -0.28 -14.62
C GLN A 207 -7.56 -1.74 -15.03
N GLY A 208 -7.14 -2.15 -16.24
CA GLY A 208 -7.26 -3.53 -16.73
C GLY A 208 -8.61 -3.85 -17.33
N PHE A 209 -9.43 -2.86 -17.66
CA PHE A 209 -10.65 -3.06 -18.41
C PHE A 209 -10.37 -3.19 -19.91
N THR A 210 -11.17 -3.98 -20.60
CA THR A 210 -11.12 -4.18 -22.06
C THR A 210 -12.40 -3.67 -22.71
N ILE A 211 -12.28 -3.06 -23.88
CA ILE A 211 -13.45 -2.54 -24.61
C ILE A 211 -14.16 -3.70 -25.30
N GLN A 212 -15.46 -3.85 -25.02
CA GLN A 212 -16.34 -4.80 -25.67
C GLN A 212 -16.99 -4.18 -26.91
N ARG A 213 -17.54 -2.99 -26.76
CA ARG A 213 -18.19 -2.25 -27.85
C ARG A 213 -18.27 -0.75 -27.59
N ILE A 214 -18.78 0.00 -28.56
CA ILE A 214 -19.16 1.39 -28.46
C ILE A 214 -20.69 1.43 -28.42
N ILE A 215 -21.26 2.07 -27.40
CA ILE A 215 -22.70 2.28 -27.25
C ILE A 215 -23.02 3.67 -27.75
N LYS A 216 -24.06 3.78 -28.59
CA LYS A 216 -24.62 5.04 -29.04
C LYS A 216 -25.79 5.45 -28.13
N ASP A 217 -25.95 6.73 -27.93
CA ASP A 217 -27.02 7.31 -27.12
C ASP A 217 -27.07 6.79 -25.67
N TYR A 218 -25.91 6.34 -25.12
CA TYR A 218 -25.79 5.88 -23.74
C TYR A 218 -26.15 6.97 -22.71
N LEU A 219 -25.68 8.19 -22.96
CA LEU A 219 -26.04 9.42 -22.25
C LEU A 219 -26.37 10.47 -23.30
N PRO A 220 -27.62 10.54 -23.80
CA PRO A 220 -27.99 11.41 -24.93
C PRO A 220 -27.69 12.90 -24.68
N ASP A 221 -27.77 13.33 -23.43
CA ASP A 221 -27.56 14.72 -23.01
C ASP A 221 -26.08 15.05 -22.77
N ASP A 222 -25.15 14.09 -22.91
CA ASP A 222 -23.71 14.29 -22.77
C ASP A 222 -23.08 14.86 -24.04
N HIS A 223 -23.02 16.18 -24.12
CA HIS A 223 -22.46 16.91 -25.27
C HIS A 223 -20.96 16.63 -25.47
N ASP A 224 -20.19 16.42 -24.41
CA ASP A 224 -18.77 16.15 -24.46
C ASP A 224 -18.44 14.83 -25.17
N SER A 225 -19.26 13.80 -24.97
CA SER A 225 -19.13 12.49 -25.58
C SER A 225 -20.02 12.35 -26.82
N GLU A 226 -20.80 13.38 -27.19
CA GLU A 226 -21.85 13.33 -28.25
C GLU A 226 -22.78 12.12 -28.07
N GLY A 227 -23.16 11.80 -26.83
CA GLY A 227 -24.00 10.67 -26.46
C GLY A 227 -23.31 9.29 -26.48
N TYR A 228 -22.07 9.19 -26.94
CA TYR A 228 -21.36 7.90 -27.02
C TYR A 228 -20.71 7.49 -25.72
N ALA A 229 -20.67 6.17 -25.47
CA ALA A 229 -19.86 5.53 -24.45
C ALA A 229 -19.13 4.31 -24.99
N THR A 230 -18.12 3.85 -24.27
CA THR A 230 -17.53 2.53 -24.47
C THR A 230 -18.04 1.59 -23.39
N LEU A 231 -18.60 0.43 -23.78
CA LEU A 231 -18.83 -0.67 -22.85
C LEU A 231 -17.49 -1.35 -22.58
N LEU A 232 -17.06 -1.32 -21.34
CA LEU A 232 -15.81 -1.95 -20.92
C LEU A 232 -16.11 -3.08 -19.93
N GLU A 233 -15.30 -4.12 -19.99
CA GLU A 233 -15.39 -5.31 -19.18
C GLU A 233 -14.09 -5.56 -18.41
N TRP A 234 -14.24 -5.97 -17.17
CA TRP A 234 -13.20 -6.61 -16.39
C TRP A 234 -13.70 -7.99 -15.96
N ILE A 235 -12.94 -9.05 -16.28
CA ILE A 235 -13.32 -10.44 -16.01
C ILE A 235 -12.77 -10.82 -14.62
N ASN A 236 -13.63 -11.41 -13.79
CA ASN A 236 -13.24 -12.01 -12.53
C ASN A 236 -12.66 -13.41 -12.78
N LEU A 237 -11.34 -13.53 -12.71
CA LEU A 237 -10.64 -14.80 -12.91
C LEU A 237 -10.83 -15.78 -11.72
N ASP A 238 -11.32 -15.29 -10.59
CA ASP A 238 -11.59 -16.08 -9.38
C ASP A 238 -13.07 -16.52 -9.31
N TYR A 239 -13.87 -16.25 -10.35
CA TYR A 239 -15.29 -16.63 -10.42
C TYR A 239 -15.46 -18.16 -10.43
N VAL A 240 -16.32 -18.67 -9.54
CA VAL A 240 -16.68 -20.09 -9.43
C VAL A 240 -18.16 -20.26 -9.78
N PRO A 241 -18.51 -20.93 -10.89
CA PRO A 241 -19.91 -21.20 -11.27
C PRO A 241 -20.67 -22.02 -10.21
N GLU A 242 -21.98 -21.79 -10.07
CA GLU A 242 -22.81 -22.37 -8.99
C GLU A 242 -22.83 -23.90 -8.92
N THR A 243 -22.57 -24.59 -10.03
CA THR A 243 -22.55 -26.06 -10.11
C THR A 243 -21.38 -26.70 -9.35
N SER A 244 -20.44 -25.91 -8.81
CA SER A 244 -19.26 -26.35 -8.06
C SER A 244 -19.21 -25.79 -6.62
N ARG A 245 -20.31 -25.20 -6.13
CA ARG A 245 -20.36 -24.64 -4.76
C ARG A 245 -20.35 -25.72 -3.67
N GLU A 246 -19.21 -26.27 -3.32
CA GLU A 246 -18.88 -26.47 -1.92
C GLU A 246 -18.38 -25.11 -1.40
N ARG A 247 -19.00 -24.60 -0.33
CA ARG A 247 -18.69 -23.28 0.27
C ARG A 247 -17.21 -23.21 0.69
N SER A 248 -16.32 -22.85 -0.21
CA SER A 248 -15.02 -22.34 0.17
C SER A 248 -15.19 -20.87 0.54
N VAL A 249 -14.94 -20.54 1.78
CA VAL A 249 -14.69 -19.15 2.20
C VAL A 249 -13.54 -18.67 1.33
N ILE A 250 -13.79 -17.76 0.39
CA ILE A 250 -12.74 -17.17 -0.46
C ILE A 250 -11.90 -16.32 0.47
N MET A 251 -10.79 -16.90 0.96
CA MET A 251 -9.82 -16.13 1.72
C MET A 251 -8.92 -15.39 0.71
N LYS A 252 -8.88 -14.07 0.83
CA LYS A 252 -8.07 -13.19 -0.03
C LYS A 252 -6.60 -13.61 0.05
N LYS A 253 -5.99 -13.93 -1.11
CA LYS A 253 -4.55 -14.12 -1.20
C LYS A 253 -3.84 -12.79 -1.00
N VAL A 254 -2.75 -12.81 -0.26
CA VAL A 254 -1.91 -11.65 0.01
C VAL A 254 -0.74 -11.66 -0.96
N ARG A 255 -0.63 -10.68 -1.84
CA ARG A 255 0.50 -10.57 -2.78
C ARG A 255 1.62 -9.76 -2.17
N VAL A 256 2.80 -10.34 -2.09
CA VAL A 256 4.00 -9.74 -1.52
C VAL A 256 5.06 -9.52 -2.59
N CYS A 257 5.63 -8.32 -2.63
CA CYS A 257 6.78 -7.96 -3.47
C CYS A 257 7.99 -7.69 -2.58
N CYS A 258 9.09 -8.43 -2.77
CA CYS A 258 10.36 -8.19 -2.10
C CYS A 258 11.37 -7.62 -3.08
N ILE A 259 12.01 -6.51 -2.71
CA ILE A 259 12.99 -5.81 -3.54
C ILE A 259 14.39 -6.30 -3.21
N GLN A 260 15.16 -6.64 -4.22
CA GLN A 260 16.62 -6.75 -4.15
C GLN A 260 17.20 -5.43 -4.67
N TYR A 261 17.64 -4.59 -3.74
CA TYR A 261 17.94 -3.18 -4.00
C TYR A 261 19.44 -2.94 -4.10
N GLU A 262 19.90 -2.32 -5.19
CA GLU A 262 21.30 -1.99 -5.37
C GLU A 262 21.64 -0.62 -4.76
N LEU A 263 22.57 -0.63 -3.80
CA LEU A 263 23.14 0.60 -3.24
C LEU A 263 23.98 1.30 -4.30
N ARG A 264 23.70 2.58 -4.53
CA ARG A 264 24.43 3.44 -5.48
C ARG A 264 24.50 4.87 -4.99
N LYS A 265 25.46 5.64 -5.50
CA LYS A 265 25.54 7.07 -5.20
C LYS A 265 24.31 7.79 -5.72
N VAL A 266 23.80 8.71 -4.92
CA VAL A 266 22.74 9.65 -5.29
C VAL A 266 23.28 11.09 -5.26
N ARG A 267 22.69 11.97 -6.06
CA ARG A 267 23.09 13.39 -6.16
C ARG A 267 22.32 14.30 -5.19
N ASN A 268 21.13 13.87 -4.80
CA ASN A 268 20.24 14.58 -3.90
C ASN A 268 19.18 13.60 -3.35
N PHE A 269 18.37 14.05 -2.41
CA PHE A 269 17.29 13.25 -1.83
C PHE A 269 16.22 12.90 -2.87
N GLU A 270 15.96 13.77 -3.84
CA GLU A 270 14.98 13.53 -4.89
C GLU A 270 15.32 12.32 -5.77
N GLU A 271 16.59 12.11 -6.10
CA GLU A 271 17.04 10.93 -6.84
C GLU A 271 16.83 9.63 -6.03
N PHE A 272 17.05 9.67 -4.71
CA PHE A 272 16.70 8.58 -3.81
C PHE A 272 15.18 8.33 -3.81
N ALA A 273 14.39 9.39 -3.69
CA ALA A 273 12.93 9.32 -3.68
C ALA A 273 12.40 8.71 -4.99
N GLN A 274 12.95 9.10 -6.15
CA GLN A 274 12.57 8.53 -7.46
C GLN A 274 12.85 7.03 -7.56
N GLN A 275 13.96 6.54 -6.98
CA GLN A 275 14.26 5.10 -6.94
C GLN A 275 13.25 4.35 -6.05
N CYS A 276 12.92 4.91 -4.88
CA CYS A 276 11.91 4.33 -3.99
C CYS A 276 10.54 4.30 -4.65
N GLU A 277 10.16 5.38 -5.33
CA GLU A 277 8.90 5.49 -6.06
C GLU A 277 8.84 4.48 -7.22
N TYR A 278 9.92 4.30 -7.98
CA TYR A 278 9.99 3.33 -9.06
C TYR A 278 9.64 1.91 -8.58
N PHE A 279 10.27 1.43 -7.50
CA PHE A 279 9.98 0.09 -6.98
C PHE A 279 8.58 -0.03 -6.38
N THR A 280 8.09 1.04 -5.75
CA THR A 280 6.71 1.08 -5.23
C THR A 280 5.70 1.05 -6.38
N ASP A 281 5.95 1.77 -7.47
CA ASP A 281 5.11 1.74 -8.68
C ASP A 281 5.11 0.35 -9.33
N VAL A 282 6.29 -0.29 -9.45
CA VAL A 282 6.40 -1.68 -9.94
C VAL A 282 5.54 -2.61 -9.09
N ALA A 283 5.71 -2.61 -7.76
CA ALA A 283 4.95 -3.46 -6.85
C ALA A 283 3.44 -3.22 -6.98
N SER A 284 3.04 -1.95 -7.05
CA SER A 284 1.64 -1.54 -7.19
C SER A 284 1.04 -1.93 -8.56
N ASN A 285 1.83 -1.87 -9.65
CA ASN A 285 1.38 -2.29 -10.98
C ASN A 285 1.14 -3.80 -11.06
N TYR A 286 1.90 -4.59 -10.30
CA TYR A 286 1.68 -6.02 -10.09
C TYR A 286 0.60 -6.31 -9.04
N LYS A 287 -0.12 -5.28 -8.53
CA LYS A 287 -1.19 -5.38 -7.52
C LYS A 287 -0.73 -6.05 -6.22
N SER A 288 0.50 -5.77 -5.80
CA SER A 288 1.01 -6.27 -4.53
C SER A 288 0.31 -5.58 -3.36
N ASP A 289 0.01 -6.35 -2.31
CA ASP A 289 -0.55 -5.83 -1.06
C ASP A 289 0.55 -5.24 -0.17
N PHE A 290 1.74 -5.83 -0.27
CA PHE A 290 2.94 -5.39 0.45
C PHE A 290 4.12 -5.24 -0.50
N VAL A 291 4.94 -4.22 -0.23
CA VAL A 291 6.30 -4.12 -0.77
C VAL A 291 7.30 -4.02 0.38
N LEU A 292 8.36 -4.83 0.30
CA LEU A 292 9.44 -4.89 1.28
C LEU A 292 10.72 -4.32 0.68
N PHE A 293 11.22 -3.22 1.27
CA PHE A 293 12.55 -2.68 1.04
C PHE A 293 13.56 -3.30 2.00
N PRO A 294 14.85 -3.35 1.65
CA PRO A 294 15.86 -4.00 2.48
C PRO A 294 16.38 -3.13 3.63
N GLU A 295 17.11 -3.75 4.56
CA GLU A 295 17.79 -3.07 5.65
C GLU A 295 18.85 -2.10 5.13
N LEU A 296 19.02 -0.96 5.82
CA LEU A 296 20.09 0.03 5.61
C LEU A 296 20.16 0.63 4.19
N PHE A 297 19.16 0.44 3.35
CA PHE A 297 19.18 1.01 1.99
C PHE A 297 19.27 2.54 1.98
N THR A 298 18.80 3.21 3.06
CA THR A 298 18.92 4.66 3.23
C THR A 298 20.36 5.13 3.41
N THR A 299 21.31 4.22 3.68
CA THR A 299 22.75 4.56 3.78
C THR A 299 23.31 5.16 2.50
N GLN A 300 22.66 4.93 1.34
CA GLN A 300 23.07 5.63 0.12
C GLN A 300 22.96 7.15 0.20
N LEU A 301 22.13 7.71 1.11
CA LEU A 301 22.08 9.15 1.38
C LEU A 301 23.38 9.69 2.01
N LEU A 302 24.21 8.81 2.57
CA LEU A 302 25.53 9.18 3.03
C LEU A 302 26.41 9.69 1.86
N SER A 303 26.18 9.23 0.64
CA SER A 303 26.90 9.73 -0.54
C SER A 303 26.73 11.24 -0.82
N LEU A 304 25.77 11.89 -0.15
CA LEU A 304 25.52 13.33 -0.22
C LEU A 304 26.43 14.17 0.69
N HIS A 305 27.30 13.54 1.47
CA HIS A 305 28.14 14.20 2.46
C HIS A 305 29.62 13.94 2.22
N ASP A 306 30.46 14.85 2.69
CA ASP A 306 31.90 14.63 2.82
C ASP A 306 32.19 14.17 4.27
N TYR A 307 32.72 12.95 4.40
CA TYR A 307 33.03 12.32 5.69
C TYR A 307 34.51 12.35 6.02
N LYS A 308 35.32 13.07 5.25
CA LYS A 308 36.77 13.10 5.43
C LYS A 308 37.14 13.51 6.85
N GLY A 309 37.76 12.57 7.58
CA GLY A 309 38.21 12.79 8.95
C GLY A 309 37.12 12.66 10.02
N MET A 310 35.93 12.20 9.69
CA MET A 310 34.87 11.86 10.66
C MET A 310 35.05 10.41 11.15
N SER A 311 34.59 10.15 12.39
CA SER A 311 34.48 8.77 12.87
C SER A 311 33.32 8.03 12.14
N PRO A 312 33.34 6.68 12.07
CA PRO A 312 32.22 5.92 11.53
C PRO A 312 30.90 6.23 12.25
N GLU A 313 30.93 6.40 13.58
CA GLU A 313 29.76 6.76 14.39
C GLU A 313 29.20 8.13 13.99
N ASP A 314 30.05 9.17 13.90
CA ASP A 314 29.60 10.51 13.52
C ASP A 314 29.08 10.56 12.08
N SER A 315 29.67 9.75 11.19
CA SER A 315 29.25 9.66 9.78
C SER A 315 27.85 9.07 9.65
N ILE A 316 27.59 7.95 10.31
CA ILE A 316 26.31 7.24 10.21
C ILE A 316 25.16 8.04 10.86
N ARG A 317 25.44 8.79 11.92
CA ARG A 317 24.47 9.67 12.60
C ARG A 317 23.95 10.81 11.69
N LYS A 318 24.62 11.11 10.56
CA LYS A 318 24.14 12.09 9.57
C LYS A 318 22.87 11.65 8.84
N LEU A 319 22.54 10.36 8.87
CA LEU A 319 21.29 9.87 8.29
C LEU A 319 20.05 10.42 8.99
N ASP A 320 20.13 10.67 10.28
CA ASP A 320 19.02 11.18 11.08
C ASP A 320 18.40 12.48 10.52
N LYS A 321 19.20 13.32 9.87
CA LYS A 321 18.69 14.55 9.27
C LYS A 321 17.67 14.29 8.14
N TYR A 322 17.65 13.10 7.56
CA TYR A 322 16.71 12.70 6.51
C TYR A 322 15.47 11.97 7.03
N THR A 323 15.35 11.81 8.35
CA THR A 323 14.24 11.06 8.97
C THR A 323 12.88 11.63 8.57
N GLU A 324 12.69 12.95 8.66
CA GLU A 324 11.41 13.58 8.32
C GLU A 324 11.10 13.43 6.83
N ASP A 325 12.07 13.68 5.95
CA ASP A 325 11.92 13.52 4.50
C ASP A 325 11.60 12.07 4.11
N TYR A 326 12.25 11.10 4.78
CA TYR A 326 11.99 9.67 4.60
C TYR A 326 10.57 9.28 5.03
N LEU A 327 10.12 9.75 6.21
CA LEU A 327 8.78 9.47 6.71
C LEU A 327 7.69 10.07 5.81
N GLN A 328 7.89 11.29 5.33
CA GLN A 328 6.98 11.96 4.40
C GLN A 328 6.95 11.24 3.05
N LEU A 329 8.09 10.85 2.51
CA LEU A 329 8.20 10.11 1.25
C LEU A 329 7.36 8.82 1.30
N PHE A 330 7.63 7.94 2.26
CA PHE A 330 6.96 6.63 2.30
C PHE A 330 5.49 6.71 2.73
N SER A 331 5.12 7.70 3.56
CA SER A 331 3.72 7.99 3.86
C SER A 331 2.96 8.42 2.60
N ARG A 332 3.57 9.28 1.76
CA ARG A 332 3.02 9.67 0.46
C ARG A 332 2.93 8.48 -0.49
N LEU A 333 4.00 7.71 -0.63
CA LEU A 333 4.03 6.56 -1.55
C LEU A 333 2.99 5.50 -1.17
N SER A 334 2.85 5.16 0.12
CA SER A 334 1.86 4.18 0.56
C SER A 334 0.43 4.62 0.25
N LEU A 335 0.16 5.92 0.39
CA LEU A 335 -1.13 6.52 0.08
C LEU A 335 -1.40 6.57 -1.43
N GLU A 336 -0.45 7.11 -2.21
CA GLU A 336 -0.60 7.31 -3.66
C GLU A 336 -0.68 5.99 -4.43
N TYR A 337 0.10 4.98 -4.01
CA TYR A 337 0.18 3.68 -4.68
C TYR A 337 -0.76 2.63 -4.08
N ASN A 338 -1.53 2.98 -3.03
CA ASN A 338 -2.48 2.09 -2.35
C ASN A 338 -1.84 0.75 -1.93
N ILE A 339 -0.68 0.78 -1.30
CA ILE A 339 0.12 -0.39 -0.94
C ILE A 339 0.68 -0.26 0.47
N ASN A 340 0.72 -1.37 1.23
CA ASN A 340 1.46 -1.39 2.48
C ASN A 340 2.96 -1.47 2.18
N ILE A 341 3.77 -0.61 2.80
CA ILE A 341 5.21 -0.55 2.56
C ILE A 341 5.97 -0.85 3.84
N ILE A 342 6.73 -1.95 3.85
CA ILE A 342 7.81 -2.12 4.83
C ILE A 342 9.03 -1.41 4.23
N ALA A 343 9.30 -0.19 4.70
CA ALA A 343 10.29 0.69 4.08
C ALA A 343 11.73 0.36 4.51
N GLY A 344 12.06 -0.92 4.55
CA GLY A 344 13.38 -1.41 4.96
C GLY A 344 13.73 -0.93 6.36
N THR A 345 14.93 -0.38 6.53
CA THR A 345 15.27 0.31 7.78
C THR A 345 15.93 1.67 7.55
N HIS A 346 15.79 2.52 8.55
CA HIS A 346 16.44 3.83 8.64
C HIS A 346 17.10 3.99 10.01
N LEU A 347 18.31 4.57 10.02
CA LEU A 347 19.05 4.90 11.24
C LEU A 347 18.61 6.27 11.74
N GLN A 348 18.05 6.31 12.94
CA GLN A 348 17.46 7.50 13.54
C GLN A 348 17.96 7.71 14.97
N ILE A 349 18.10 8.98 15.36
CA ILE A 349 18.46 9.38 16.73
C ILE A 349 17.17 9.68 17.52
N GLU A 350 17.01 8.99 18.66
CA GLU A 350 15.96 9.28 19.64
C GLU A 350 16.62 9.35 21.03
N ASP A 351 16.39 10.45 21.76
CA ASP A 351 16.97 10.69 23.09
C ASP A 351 18.50 10.46 23.12
N ASP A 352 19.22 11.04 22.13
CA ASP A 352 20.67 10.92 21.90
C ASP A 352 21.18 9.50 21.54
N ASN A 353 20.33 8.48 21.49
CA ASN A 353 20.69 7.14 21.09
C ASN A 353 20.37 6.89 19.61
N LEU A 354 21.25 6.17 18.95
CA LEU A 354 21.04 5.74 17.55
C LEU A 354 20.34 4.39 17.52
N TYR A 355 19.25 4.31 16.76
CA TYR A 355 18.48 3.09 16.55
C TYR A 355 18.39 2.72 15.07
N ASN A 356 18.36 1.42 14.77
CA ASN A 356 18.03 0.88 13.46
C ASN A 356 16.53 0.53 13.46
N ILE A 357 15.71 1.29 12.73
CA ILE A 357 14.25 1.24 12.80
C ILE A 357 13.65 0.84 11.47
N SER A 358 12.82 -0.19 11.46
CA SER A 358 11.96 -0.54 10.33
C SER A 358 10.57 0.08 10.49
N TYR A 359 10.05 0.67 9.43
CA TYR A 359 8.74 1.31 9.41
C TYR A 359 7.78 0.55 8.50
N LEU A 360 6.57 0.31 8.99
CA LEU A 360 5.43 -0.14 8.22
C LEU A 360 4.54 1.05 7.89
N PHE A 361 4.51 1.48 6.64
CA PHE A 361 3.55 2.47 6.15
C PHE A 361 2.33 1.75 5.59
N LYS A 362 1.15 2.08 6.10
CA LYS A 362 -0.12 1.50 5.69
C LYS A 362 -0.72 2.26 4.52
N ARG A 363 -1.67 1.65 3.82
CA ARG A 363 -2.35 2.24 2.64
C ARG A 363 -3.03 3.58 2.93
N ASP A 364 -3.35 3.88 4.18
CA ASP A 364 -3.93 5.15 4.64
C ASP A 364 -2.88 6.23 4.96
N GLY A 365 -1.61 5.98 4.66
CA GLY A 365 -0.49 6.88 4.92
C GLY A 365 -0.03 6.92 6.38
N THR A 366 -0.71 6.22 7.30
CA THR A 366 -0.23 6.07 8.69
C THR A 366 0.92 5.08 8.76
N PHE A 367 1.74 5.16 9.81
CA PHE A 367 2.82 4.21 9.99
C PHE A 367 2.99 3.75 11.43
N ASP A 368 3.57 2.55 11.53
CA ASP A 368 4.08 1.93 12.75
C ASP A 368 5.58 1.69 12.62
N LYS A 369 6.26 1.37 13.72
CA LYS A 369 7.71 1.12 13.73
C LYS A 369 8.08 -0.10 14.58
N GLN A 370 9.12 -0.82 14.12
CA GLN A 370 9.81 -1.89 14.84
C GLN A 370 11.29 -1.53 14.95
N TYR A 371 11.81 -1.46 16.15
CA TYR A 371 13.24 -1.32 16.39
C TYR A 371 13.93 -2.66 16.22
N LYS A 372 15.11 -2.67 15.61
CA LYS A 372 15.99 -3.85 15.61
C LYS A 372 16.35 -4.21 17.05
N ILE A 373 16.14 -5.46 17.42
CA ILE A 373 16.32 -5.93 18.80
C ILE A 373 17.74 -6.48 19.01
N HIS A 374 18.21 -7.32 18.09
CA HIS A 374 19.54 -7.92 18.17
C HIS A 374 20.51 -7.12 17.29
N ILE A 375 21.41 -6.39 17.96
CA ILE A 375 22.40 -5.55 17.29
C ILE A 375 23.66 -6.37 17.04
N THR A 376 24.14 -6.36 15.78
CA THR A 376 25.38 -7.03 15.43
C THR A 376 26.59 -6.37 16.10
N SER A 377 27.67 -7.14 16.25
CA SER A 377 28.90 -6.60 16.86
C SER A 377 29.46 -5.38 16.10
N ASN A 378 29.30 -5.36 14.77
CA ASN A 378 29.75 -4.25 13.93
C ASN A 378 28.88 -3.00 14.15
N GLU A 379 27.55 -3.13 14.12
CA GLU A 379 26.64 -2.01 14.40
C GLU A 379 26.85 -1.42 15.78
N SER A 380 27.05 -2.26 16.81
CA SER A 380 27.31 -1.82 18.18
C SER A 380 28.67 -1.14 18.31
N LYS A 381 29.73 -1.75 17.76
CA LYS A 381 31.11 -1.29 17.96
C LYS A 381 31.46 -0.06 17.12
N TRP A 382 31.02 -0.04 15.86
CA TRP A 382 31.42 1.00 14.90
C TRP A 382 30.45 2.17 14.81
N TRP A 383 29.16 1.91 15.04
CA TRP A 383 28.09 2.92 14.88
C TRP A 383 27.39 3.29 16.17
N GLY A 384 27.56 2.51 17.25
CA GLY A 384 26.91 2.78 18.54
C GLY A 384 25.40 2.56 18.53
N VAL A 385 24.88 1.70 17.63
CA VAL A 385 23.45 1.38 17.54
C VAL A 385 22.96 0.70 18.83
N ARG A 386 21.79 1.13 19.33
CA ARG A 386 21.14 0.59 20.52
C ARG A 386 20.03 -0.40 20.16
N PRO A 387 19.81 -1.44 20.98
CA PRO A 387 18.74 -2.40 20.79
C PRO A 387 17.35 -1.82 21.09
N GLY A 388 16.34 -2.30 20.36
CA GLY A 388 14.94 -2.17 20.75
C GLY A 388 14.59 -3.07 21.94
N ASN A 389 13.38 -2.92 22.47
CA ASN A 389 12.94 -3.62 23.68
C ASN A 389 11.55 -4.25 23.58
N GLU A 390 10.96 -4.31 22.37
CA GLU A 390 9.60 -4.82 22.15
C GLU A 390 9.50 -5.57 20.83
N ILE A 391 8.88 -6.76 20.85
CA ILE A 391 8.50 -7.52 19.66
C ILE A 391 7.07 -7.14 19.29
N ARG A 392 6.91 -6.41 18.20
CA ARG A 392 5.60 -5.89 17.78
C ARG A 392 4.97 -6.75 16.68
N VAL A 393 3.64 -6.89 16.75
CA VAL A 393 2.80 -7.44 15.71
C VAL A 393 1.83 -6.35 15.26
N PHE A 394 1.73 -6.15 13.96
CA PHE A 394 0.97 -5.08 13.36
C PHE A 394 -0.30 -5.61 12.71
N ASN A 395 -1.43 -4.94 12.97
CA ASN A 395 -2.67 -5.19 12.26
C ASN A 395 -2.66 -4.41 10.94
N THR A 396 -2.93 -5.11 9.85
CA THR A 396 -3.10 -4.54 8.52
C THR A 396 -4.43 -5.00 7.91
N ASP A 397 -4.82 -4.41 6.79
CA ASP A 397 -5.96 -4.85 5.98
C ASP A 397 -5.79 -6.25 5.36
N CYS A 398 -4.56 -6.78 5.38
CA CYS A 398 -4.20 -8.10 4.86
C CYS A 398 -3.86 -9.11 5.98
N GLY A 399 -4.19 -8.79 7.24
CA GLY A 399 -3.93 -9.66 8.40
C GLY A 399 -2.79 -9.16 9.28
N LYS A 400 -2.42 -9.99 10.26
CA LYS A 400 -1.36 -9.68 11.23
C LYS A 400 0.01 -10.04 10.68
N ILE A 401 0.92 -9.09 10.76
CA ILE A 401 2.32 -9.23 10.31
C ILE A 401 3.29 -8.87 11.43
N ALA A 402 4.54 -9.34 11.30
CA ALA A 402 5.66 -8.89 12.13
C ALA A 402 6.86 -8.51 11.26
N ILE A 403 7.82 -7.78 11.84
CA ILE A 403 9.07 -7.39 11.18
C ILE A 403 10.24 -7.84 12.07
N ASN A 404 11.12 -8.67 11.51
CA ASN A 404 12.37 -9.09 12.13
C ASN A 404 13.53 -8.54 11.30
N VAL A 405 14.31 -7.63 11.85
CA VAL A 405 15.34 -6.95 11.07
C VAL A 405 16.63 -7.78 11.03
N CYS A 406 16.94 -8.33 9.85
CA CYS A 406 18.21 -9.00 9.54
C CYS A 406 18.61 -10.04 10.61
N TYR A 407 19.52 -9.69 11.51
CA TYR A 407 20.03 -10.54 12.58
C TYR A 407 18.92 -11.07 13.53
N ASP A 408 17.80 -10.35 13.66
CA ASP A 408 16.67 -10.78 14.49
C ASP A 408 16.09 -12.14 14.05
N ILE A 409 16.13 -12.48 12.75
CA ILE A 409 15.60 -13.77 12.25
C ILE A 409 16.48 -14.96 12.65
N GLU A 410 17.74 -14.73 13.05
CA GLU A 410 18.64 -15.78 13.52
C GLU A 410 18.30 -16.24 14.95
N PHE A 411 17.35 -15.58 15.63
CA PHE A 411 16.85 -15.92 16.97
C PHE A 411 15.44 -16.50 16.85
N PRO A 412 15.26 -17.83 16.97
CA PRO A 412 13.96 -18.49 16.75
C PRO A 412 12.88 -18.02 17.73
N GLU A 413 13.26 -17.51 18.90
CA GLU A 413 12.36 -16.95 19.90
C GLU A 413 11.58 -15.73 19.35
N MET A 414 12.24 -14.89 18.56
CA MET A 414 11.63 -13.70 17.93
C MET A 414 10.44 -14.10 17.05
N ALA A 415 10.68 -15.01 16.11
CA ALA A 415 9.64 -15.51 15.22
C ALA A 415 8.53 -16.22 16.01
N ARG A 416 8.91 -17.00 17.03
CA ARG A 416 7.96 -17.73 17.88
C ARG A 416 7.02 -16.79 18.63
N VAL A 417 7.55 -15.75 19.28
CA VAL A 417 6.75 -14.74 20.00
C VAL A 417 5.83 -13.98 19.04
N ALA A 418 6.35 -13.56 17.88
CA ALA A 418 5.54 -12.90 16.87
C ALA A 418 4.36 -13.77 16.41
N CYS A 419 4.59 -15.07 16.20
CA CYS A 419 3.54 -16.03 15.82
C CYS A 419 2.53 -16.28 16.95
N GLN A 420 2.96 -16.32 18.21
CA GLN A 420 2.06 -16.40 19.37
C GLN A 420 1.14 -15.19 19.48
N LYS A 421 1.63 -13.99 19.12
CA LYS A 421 0.83 -12.76 19.01
C LYS A 421 -0.07 -12.75 17.76
N GLY A 422 0.03 -13.77 16.88
CA GLY A 422 -0.85 -14.01 15.74
C GLY A 422 -0.31 -13.60 14.37
N ALA A 423 0.97 -13.27 14.24
CA ALA A 423 1.57 -12.99 12.94
C ALA A 423 1.49 -14.21 12.01
N LYS A 424 1.11 -14.00 10.75
CA LYS A 424 1.04 -15.01 9.69
C LYS A 424 2.14 -14.80 8.64
N ILE A 425 2.66 -13.58 8.53
CA ILE A 425 3.76 -13.22 7.65
C ILE A 425 4.79 -12.47 8.50
N ILE A 426 6.05 -12.87 8.38
CA ILE A 426 7.19 -12.13 8.95
C ILE A 426 7.97 -11.52 7.79
N PHE A 427 8.20 -10.21 7.84
CA PHE A 427 9.02 -9.48 6.89
C PHE A 427 10.42 -9.28 7.46
N VAL A 428 11.43 -9.58 6.64
CA VAL A 428 12.85 -9.56 7.04
C VAL A 428 13.64 -8.67 6.09
N PRO A 429 13.68 -7.35 6.34
CA PRO A 429 14.67 -6.50 5.67
C PRO A 429 16.07 -6.89 6.16
N PHE A 430 17.03 -7.12 5.25
CA PHE A 430 18.39 -7.51 5.63
C PHE A 430 19.46 -6.81 4.78
N SER A 431 20.66 -6.70 5.36
CA SER A 431 21.88 -6.23 4.69
C SER A 431 23.04 -7.09 5.15
N THR A 432 23.67 -7.82 4.23
CA THR A 432 24.78 -8.74 4.53
C THR A 432 25.92 -8.52 3.52
N ASP A 433 27.14 -8.51 4.04
CA ASP A 433 28.36 -8.26 3.29
C ASP A 433 28.93 -9.51 2.62
N GLU A 434 28.66 -10.70 3.16
CA GLU A 434 29.23 -11.93 2.71
C GLU A 434 28.18 -13.05 2.52
N LYS A 435 28.51 -14.00 1.64
CA LYS A 435 27.61 -15.13 1.34
C LYS A 435 27.21 -15.93 2.58
N HIS A 436 28.10 -16.13 3.55
CA HIS A 436 27.73 -16.87 4.76
C HIS A 436 26.83 -16.05 5.70
N GLY A 437 26.97 -14.72 5.76
CA GLY A 437 26.02 -13.84 6.44
C GLY A 437 24.62 -13.96 5.82
N TYR A 438 24.53 -13.83 4.51
CA TYR A 438 23.30 -14.07 3.77
C TYR A 438 22.70 -15.47 4.03
N LEU A 439 23.53 -16.53 4.01
CA LEU A 439 23.05 -17.90 4.23
C LEU A 439 22.47 -18.09 5.63
N ARG A 440 23.02 -17.45 6.68
CA ARG A 440 22.41 -17.49 8.01
C ARG A 440 21.00 -16.89 7.98
N VAL A 441 20.82 -15.70 7.41
CA VAL A 441 19.50 -15.06 7.28
C VAL A 441 18.54 -15.96 6.48
N LYS A 442 18.95 -16.45 5.32
CA LYS A 442 18.12 -17.32 4.47
C LYS A 442 17.68 -18.59 5.19
N LEU A 443 18.62 -19.34 5.74
CA LEU A 443 18.32 -20.64 6.36
C LEU A 443 17.47 -20.48 7.62
N CYS A 444 17.71 -19.42 8.42
CA CYS A 444 16.89 -19.14 9.58
C CYS A 444 15.48 -18.66 9.17
N ALA A 445 15.35 -17.89 8.09
CA ALA A 445 14.06 -17.49 7.54
C ALA A 445 13.24 -18.72 7.06
N GLN A 446 13.87 -19.64 6.33
CA GLN A 446 13.24 -20.91 5.93
C GLN A 446 12.87 -21.77 7.14
N ALA A 447 13.77 -21.93 8.11
CA ALA A 447 13.48 -22.68 9.35
C ALA A 447 12.29 -22.06 10.09
N SER A 448 12.26 -20.71 10.23
CA SER A 448 11.15 -20.00 10.87
C SER A 448 9.82 -20.21 10.15
N ALA A 449 9.82 -20.24 8.80
CA ALA A 449 8.61 -20.51 8.02
C ALA A 449 8.08 -21.93 8.27
N ILE A 450 8.96 -22.93 8.34
CA ILE A 450 8.62 -24.34 8.54
C ILE A 450 8.15 -24.59 9.98
N GLU A 451 8.97 -24.23 10.98
CA GLU A 451 8.73 -24.56 12.39
C GLU A 451 7.55 -23.80 13.02
N ASN A 452 7.19 -22.63 12.47
CA ASN A 452 6.03 -21.84 12.91
C ASN A 452 4.83 -21.99 11.98
N GLN A 453 4.98 -22.69 10.86
CA GLN A 453 3.98 -22.79 9.79
C GLN A 453 3.41 -21.41 9.43
N ILE A 454 4.26 -20.53 8.89
CA ILE A 454 3.98 -19.16 8.46
C ILE A 454 4.69 -18.86 7.15
N TYR A 455 4.43 -17.68 6.58
CA TYR A 455 5.24 -17.12 5.50
C TYR A 455 6.35 -16.22 6.06
N VAL A 456 7.52 -16.26 5.41
CA VAL A 456 8.64 -15.33 5.69
C VAL A 456 9.13 -14.72 4.40
N ALA A 457 9.09 -13.39 4.31
CA ALA A 457 9.50 -12.61 3.15
C ALA A 457 10.78 -11.84 3.46
N THR A 458 11.81 -12.00 2.63
CA THR A 458 13.13 -11.38 2.85
C THR A 458 13.50 -10.44 1.71
N ALA A 459 14.07 -9.26 2.01
CA ALA A 459 14.61 -8.33 1.02
C ALA A 459 16.00 -7.87 1.43
N GLY A 460 16.95 -7.96 0.52
CA GLY A 460 18.35 -7.67 0.77
C GLY A 460 18.94 -6.57 -0.09
N THR A 461 19.91 -5.83 0.47
CA THR A 461 20.75 -4.89 -0.27
C THR A 461 21.85 -5.62 -1.05
N ILE A 462 22.17 -5.09 -2.23
CA ILE A 462 23.33 -5.49 -3.05
C ILE A 462 24.14 -4.24 -3.41
N GLY A 463 25.28 -4.43 -4.07
CA GLY A 463 26.15 -3.32 -4.46
C GLY A 463 26.90 -2.73 -3.27
N ASN A 464 27.46 -1.53 -3.46
CA ASN A 464 28.21 -0.82 -2.41
C ASN A 464 28.24 0.69 -2.67
N ILE A 465 28.74 1.43 -1.67
CA ILE A 465 29.01 2.87 -1.77
C ILE A 465 30.48 3.12 -1.39
N PRO A 466 31.42 3.01 -2.33
CA PRO A 466 32.86 3.04 -2.05
C PRO A 466 33.39 4.33 -1.39
N SER A 467 32.58 5.40 -1.40
CA SER A 467 32.94 6.68 -0.79
C SER A 467 32.59 6.77 0.69
N VAL A 468 31.90 5.77 1.24
CA VAL A 468 31.48 5.72 2.65
C VAL A 468 32.31 4.64 3.35
N GLU A 469 33.10 5.04 4.35
CA GLU A 469 33.89 4.09 5.12
C GLU A 469 33.01 3.11 5.89
N ASN A 470 33.45 1.85 5.99
CA ASN A 470 32.74 0.73 6.63
C ASN A 470 31.40 0.34 5.95
N MET A 471 31.21 0.69 4.68
CA MET A 471 30.17 0.15 3.83
C MET A 471 30.79 -0.89 2.89
N ASP A 472 30.62 -2.15 3.24
CA ASP A 472 31.16 -3.28 2.48
C ASP A 472 30.33 -3.58 1.21
N ILE A 473 30.82 -4.49 0.37
CA ILE A 473 30.06 -4.99 -0.76
C ILE A 473 28.96 -5.90 -0.25
N ASN A 474 27.70 -5.52 -0.53
CA ASN A 474 26.55 -6.29 -0.07
C ASN A 474 26.31 -7.52 -0.96
N TYR A 475 25.91 -8.63 -0.33
CA TYR A 475 25.57 -9.90 -0.97
C TYR A 475 24.15 -10.31 -0.58
N ALA A 476 23.24 -10.47 -1.55
CA ALA A 476 21.87 -10.87 -1.29
C ALA A 476 21.26 -11.75 -2.39
N GLN A 477 20.27 -12.52 -1.98
CA GLN A 477 19.24 -13.15 -2.80
C GLN A 477 17.92 -13.02 -2.03
N SER A 478 17.10 -12.04 -2.37
CA SER A 478 15.79 -11.81 -1.77
C SER A 478 14.85 -12.97 -2.09
N GLY A 479 13.97 -13.34 -1.16
CA GLY A 479 13.10 -14.49 -1.36
C GLY A 479 11.87 -14.50 -0.45
N ILE A 480 10.91 -15.38 -0.78
CA ILE A 480 9.67 -15.59 -0.04
C ILE A 480 9.58 -17.08 0.27
N TYR A 481 9.50 -17.41 1.57
CA TYR A 481 9.56 -18.77 2.10
C TYR A 481 8.24 -19.17 2.70
N THR A 482 7.93 -20.47 2.61
CA THR A 482 6.68 -21.08 3.00
C THR A 482 6.92 -22.24 3.98
N PRO A 483 5.90 -22.76 4.67
CA PRO A 483 5.97 -24.10 5.24
C PRO A 483 6.31 -25.13 4.15
N SER A 484 6.86 -26.28 4.56
CA SER A 484 7.08 -27.43 3.67
C SER A 484 6.01 -28.47 3.95
N ASP A 485 4.88 -28.39 3.26
CA ASP A 485 3.73 -29.32 3.36
C ASP A 485 2.94 -29.30 2.04
N PHE A 486 1.92 -30.15 1.87
CA PHE A 486 1.20 -30.37 0.60
C PHE A 486 0.64 -29.12 -0.10
N ALA A 487 0.22 -28.11 0.66
CA ALA A 487 -0.29 -26.88 0.08
C ALA A 487 0.82 -25.95 -0.46
N PHE A 488 2.09 -26.25 -0.17
CA PHE A 488 3.23 -25.37 -0.44
C PHE A 488 4.26 -26.03 -1.37
N PRO A 489 5.17 -25.27 -1.98
CA PRO A 489 6.30 -25.82 -2.72
C PRO A 489 7.13 -26.77 -1.86
N PRO A 490 7.56 -27.94 -2.38
CA PRO A 490 8.31 -28.94 -1.61
C PRO A 490 9.63 -28.44 -1.01
N ASP A 491 10.26 -27.45 -1.66
CA ASP A 491 11.49 -26.79 -1.22
C ASP A 491 11.24 -25.61 -0.25
N ALA A 492 9.97 -25.37 0.10
CA ALA A 492 9.53 -24.27 0.96
C ALA A 492 9.88 -22.88 0.39
N VAL A 493 9.92 -22.73 -0.94
CA VAL A 493 10.27 -21.48 -1.63
C VAL A 493 9.14 -21.07 -2.57
N ALA A 494 8.42 -19.98 -2.26
CA ALA A 494 7.43 -19.38 -3.16
C ALA A 494 8.07 -18.59 -4.32
N GLY A 495 9.27 -18.04 -4.08
CA GLY A 495 10.06 -17.37 -5.10
C GLY A 495 11.35 -16.79 -4.55
N GLU A 496 12.34 -16.64 -5.41
CA GLU A 496 13.65 -16.03 -5.10
C GLU A 496 14.15 -15.19 -6.28
N CYS A 497 14.85 -14.10 -5.97
CA CYS A 497 15.59 -13.31 -6.95
C CYS A 497 16.85 -14.08 -7.45
N SER A 498 17.41 -13.63 -8.56
CA SER A 498 18.79 -14.02 -8.91
C SER A 498 19.79 -13.34 -7.97
N THR A 499 20.84 -14.06 -7.58
CA THR A 499 21.86 -13.55 -6.65
C THR A 499 22.53 -12.27 -7.20
N ASN A 500 22.60 -11.24 -6.36
CA ASN A 500 23.32 -9.97 -6.64
C ASN A 500 22.88 -9.25 -7.94
N ILE A 501 21.63 -9.39 -8.36
CA ILE A 501 21.04 -8.64 -9.47
C ILE A 501 19.87 -7.81 -8.95
N GLU A 502 19.85 -6.51 -9.23
CA GLU A 502 18.73 -5.66 -8.85
C GLU A 502 17.45 -6.09 -9.56
N THR A 503 16.47 -6.51 -8.77
CA THR A 503 15.18 -7.02 -9.28
C THR A 503 14.16 -7.12 -8.14
N VAL A 504 12.97 -7.63 -8.45
CA VAL A 504 11.94 -7.95 -7.46
C VAL A 504 11.53 -9.41 -7.58
N VAL A 505 11.09 -10.01 -6.47
CA VAL A 505 10.35 -11.27 -6.45
C VAL A 505 8.95 -11.02 -5.92
N ILE A 506 7.95 -11.62 -6.57
CA ILE A 506 6.54 -11.46 -6.21
C ILE A 506 5.91 -12.85 -6.06
N ALA A 507 5.14 -13.04 -4.99
CA ALA A 507 4.37 -14.26 -4.78
C ALA A 507 3.01 -13.98 -4.14
N ASP A 508 2.04 -14.85 -4.43
CA ASP A 508 0.71 -14.87 -3.82
C ASP A 508 0.70 -15.84 -2.64
N LEU A 509 0.35 -15.33 -1.47
CA LEU A 509 0.35 -16.04 -0.20
C LEU A 509 -1.09 -16.30 0.25
N ASP A 510 -1.52 -17.55 0.24
CA ASP A 510 -2.85 -17.92 0.72
C ASP A 510 -2.79 -18.16 2.24
N LEU A 511 -3.33 -17.23 3.03
CA LEU A 511 -3.34 -17.37 4.49
C LEU A 511 -4.21 -18.53 4.98
N ALA A 512 -5.13 -19.04 4.14
CA ALA A 512 -5.91 -20.24 4.44
C ALA A 512 -5.05 -21.50 4.42
N ASP A 513 -4.01 -21.54 3.56
CA ASP A 513 -3.07 -22.67 3.53
C ASP A 513 -2.30 -22.81 4.85
N ILE A 514 -1.98 -21.68 5.51
CA ILE A 514 -1.39 -21.69 6.86
C ILE A 514 -2.34 -22.37 7.85
N GLU A 515 -3.61 -22.01 7.84
CA GLU A 515 -4.60 -22.62 8.76
C GLU A 515 -4.82 -24.10 8.42
N ARG A 516 -4.85 -24.47 7.13
CA ARG A 516 -4.94 -25.87 6.72
C ARG A 516 -3.71 -26.67 7.20
N ALA A 517 -2.51 -26.15 6.96
CA ALA A 517 -1.28 -26.82 7.40
C ALA A 517 -1.22 -27.01 8.93
N ARG A 518 -1.63 -25.99 9.69
CA ARG A 518 -1.66 -26.05 11.17
C ARG A 518 -2.70 -27.01 11.74
N ASN A 519 -3.79 -27.28 11.02
CA ASN A 519 -4.91 -28.09 11.52
C ASN A 519 -4.94 -29.50 10.92
N THR A 520 -4.57 -29.64 9.64
CA THR A 520 -4.73 -30.88 8.85
C THR A 520 -3.51 -31.23 8.00
N GLY A 521 -2.37 -30.57 8.22
CA GLY A 521 -1.12 -30.85 7.53
C GLY A 521 -0.54 -32.21 7.86
N THR A 522 0.50 -32.63 7.13
CA THR A 522 1.19 -33.91 7.35
C THR A 522 1.94 -33.96 8.68
N VAL A 523 2.38 -32.80 9.15
CA VAL A 523 2.94 -32.55 10.48
C VAL A 523 2.37 -31.27 11.04
N LEU A 524 2.11 -31.24 12.34
CA LEU A 524 1.43 -30.12 12.99
C LEU A 524 2.40 -29.34 13.90
N ASN A 525 3.50 -28.85 13.33
CA ASN A 525 4.61 -28.22 14.08
C ASN A 525 4.13 -27.14 15.05
N TRP A 526 3.12 -26.35 14.67
CA TRP A 526 2.55 -25.34 15.54
C TRP A 526 1.73 -25.92 16.69
N LYS A 527 0.92 -26.95 16.44
CA LYS A 527 -0.04 -27.53 17.38
C LYS A 527 0.61 -28.52 18.33
N ASP A 528 1.59 -29.32 17.85
CA ASP A 528 2.21 -30.43 18.59
C ASP A 528 3.32 -29.95 19.54
N ARG A 529 3.49 -28.66 19.72
CA ARG A 529 4.43 -28.10 20.70
C ARG A 529 4.08 -28.58 22.10
N ARG A 530 5.10 -29.04 22.82
CA ARG A 530 4.95 -29.54 24.20
C ARG A 530 4.97 -28.38 25.19
N LEU A 531 3.87 -27.57 25.17
CA LEU A 531 3.71 -26.39 26.05
C LEU A 531 3.63 -26.78 27.54
N ASP A 532 3.42 -28.05 27.82
CA ASP A 532 3.55 -28.67 29.14
C ASP A 532 5.01 -28.84 29.62
N MET A 533 5.99 -28.78 28.70
CA MET A 533 7.40 -28.97 28.99
C MET A 533 8.26 -27.73 28.82
N TYR A 534 7.90 -26.87 27.88
CA TYR A 534 8.66 -25.66 27.58
C TYR A 534 7.75 -24.56 27.02
N GLU A 535 8.10 -23.33 27.30
CA GLU A 535 7.39 -22.15 26.81
C GLU A 535 8.39 -21.05 26.43
N VAL A 536 8.07 -20.29 25.39
CA VAL A 536 8.78 -19.06 25.01
C VAL A 536 7.88 -17.89 25.34
N GLN A 537 8.36 -16.97 26.17
CA GLN A 537 7.61 -15.78 26.59
C GLN A 537 8.45 -14.53 26.42
N GLU A 538 7.81 -13.44 26.00
CA GLU A 538 8.36 -12.09 26.11
C GLU A 538 8.28 -11.65 27.59
N LYS A 539 9.33 -11.01 28.10
CA LYS A 539 9.41 -10.56 29.50
C LYS A 539 8.79 -9.18 29.71
#